data_af4082c89f39a3e10564b161f4bc4166
#
_entry.id   af4082c89f39a3e10564b161f4bc4166
#
_cell.length_a   1.000
_cell.length_b   1.000
_cell.length_c   1.000
_cell.angle_alpha   90.00
_cell.angle_beta   90.00
_cell.angle_gamma   90.00
#
_symmetry.space_group_name_H-M   'P 1'
#
loop_
_entity.id
_entity.type
_entity.pdbx_description
1 polymer ?
#
loop_
_entity_poly.entity_id
_entity_poly.type
_entity_poly.pdbx_seq_one_letter_code
_entity_poly.pdbx_strand_id
1 'polypeptide(L)'
;MFLVASAFANSPAPEVTFVSPCECIGFHGKNRWVTKTDLTPVPSDKAAIQSVTPSQIYAWEGLGPDVELTAMTERMPSEQKWYALTGRIIDVKVEADGDIHIALSDATGNNVGTVSAEIPVGLKWCEIRQTVFGWTTQKFPFTVKTAHTIKMSKSAPQTIVNNQ
;
A
#
# COMPACT_ATOMS: atom_id res chain seq x y z
N MET A 1 -1.29 -33.56 42.34
CA MET A 1 -0.73 -32.43 41.57
C MET A 1 -1.31 -32.51 40.16
N PHE A 2 -2.37 -31.75 39.86
CA PHE A 2 -3.04 -31.78 38.56
C PHE A 2 -2.45 -30.68 37.69
N LEU A 3 -1.81 -31.05 36.59
CA LEU A 3 -1.38 -30.14 35.54
C LEU A 3 -2.59 -29.80 34.66
N VAL A 4 -3.09 -28.58 34.76
CA VAL A 4 -4.08 -28.05 33.82
C VAL A 4 -3.32 -27.52 32.65
N ALA A 5 -3.33 -28.25 31.52
CA ALA A 5 -2.84 -27.79 30.26
C ALA A 5 -3.85 -26.77 29.69
N SER A 6 -3.55 -25.49 29.77
CA SER A 6 -4.30 -24.44 29.11
C SER A 6 -4.06 -24.54 27.61
N ALA A 7 -5.03 -25.06 26.87
CA ALA A 7 -5.07 -25.00 25.42
C ALA A 7 -5.30 -23.53 25.02
N PHE A 8 -4.27 -22.85 24.56
CA PHE A 8 -4.44 -21.59 23.86
C PHE A 8 -5.17 -21.90 22.54
N ALA A 9 -6.47 -21.62 22.51
CA ALA A 9 -7.21 -21.63 21.26
C ALA A 9 -6.57 -20.57 20.34
N ASN A 10 -5.93 -21.01 19.26
CA ASN A 10 -5.46 -20.13 18.22
C ASN A 10 -6.70 -19.39 17.66
N SER A 11 -6.85 -18.12 17.98
CA SER A 11 -7.85 -17.30 17.33
C SER A 11 -7.55 -17.31 15.81
N PRO A 12 -8.56 -17.54 14.98
CA PRO A 12 -8.34 -17.47 13.53
C PRO A 12 -7.78 -16.11 13.16
N ALA A 13 -6.84 -16.08 12.22
CA ALA A 13 -6.30 -14.83 11.70
C ALA A 13 -7.45 -13.93 11.22
N PRO A 14 -7.36 -12.62 11.44
CA PRO A 14 -8.37 -11.69 10.94
C PRO A 14 -8.55 -11.86 9.43
N GLU A 15 -9.78 -11.76 8.98
CA GLU A 15 -10.17 -11.99 7.60
C GLU A 15 -10.89 -10.75 7.07
N VAL A 16 -10.51 -10.29 5.87
CA VAL A 16 -11.13 -9.14 5.20
C VAL A 16 -11.78 -9.61 3.91
N THR A 17 -13.07 -9.32 3.75
CA THR A 17 -13.80 -9.60 2.52
C THR A 17 -14.03 -8.32 1.75
N PHE A 18 -13.50 -8.27 0.53
CA PHE A 18 -13.75 -7.19 -0.41
C PHE A 18 -15.04 -7.46 -1.18
N VAL A 19 -16.00 -6.59 -1.03
CA VAL A 19 -17.29 -6.65 -1.76
C VAL A 19 -17.24 -5.83 -3.04
N SER A 20 -16.36 -4.83 -3.08
CA SER A 20 -16.07 -3.98 -4.24
C SER A 20 -14.63 -3.44 -4.14
N PRO A 21 -14.10 -2.78 -5.16
CA PRO A 21 -12.81 -2.09 -5.05
C PRO A 21 -12.73 -1.07 -3.89
N CYS A 22 -13.85 -0.48 -3.53
CA CYS A 22 -13.95 0.63 -2.58
C CYS A 22 -14.25 0.20 -1.15
N GLU A 23 -14.81 -1.00 -0.98
CA GLU A 23 -15.39 -1.46 0.28
C GLU A 23 -14.88 -2.83 0.66
N CYS A 24 -14.59 -3.00 1.94
CA CYS A 24 -14.31 -4.30 2.54
C CYS A 24 -15.04 -4.44 3.86
N ILE A 25 -15.25 -5.69 4.26
CA ILE A 25 -15.87 -6.08 5.53
C ILE A 25 -14.82 -6.86 6.32
N GLY A 26 -14.63 -6.51 7.59
CA GLY A 26 -13.70 -7.16 8.50
C GLY A 26 -12.69 -6.20 9.09
N PHE A 27 -11.62 -6.76 9.60
CA PHE A 27 -10.57 -5.99 10.26
C PHE A 27 -9.68 -5.27 9.24
N HIS A 28 -9.38 -4.01 9.51
CA HIS A 28 -8.33 -3.27 8.83
C HIS A 28 -7.32 -2.73 9.85
N GLY A 29 -6.07 -2.61 9.42
CA GLY A 29 -4.97 -2.15 10.27
C GLY A 29 -5.16 -0.72 10.77
N LYS A 30 -4.48 -0.41 11.88
CA LYS A 30 -4.48 0.94 12.46
C LYS A 30 -3.09 1.58 12.44
N ASN A 31 -2.09 0.86 11.92
CA ASN A 31 -0.72 1.36 11.93
C ASN A 31 -0.61 2.62 11.09
N ARG A 32 -0.28 3.72 11.75
CA ARG A 32 -0.16 5.06 11.16
C ARG A 32 -1.37 5.47 10.30
N TRP A 33 -2.57 4.99 10.69
CA TRP A 33 -3.80 5.22 9.92
C TRP A 33 -4.05 6.70 9.63
N VAL A 34 -3.85 7.57 10.63
CA VAL A 34 -4.02 9.03 10.47
C VAL A 34 -3.06 9.58 9.41
N THR A 35 -1.81 9.14 9.42
CA THR A 35 -0.80 9.56 8.43
C THR A 35 -1.12 9.05 7.02
N LYS A 36 -1.48 7.77 6.91
CA LYS A 36 -1.85 7.13 5.63
C LYS A 36 -3.11 7.74 5.00
N THR A 37 -4.02 8.24 5.82
CA THR A 37 -5.33 8.73 5.38
C THR A 37 -5.47 10.24 5.46
N ASP A 38 -4.39 10.96 5.61
CA ASP A 38 -4.38 12.41 5.60
C ASP A 38 -4.96 12.97 4.29
N LEU A 39 -5.79 13.99 4.44
CA LEU A 39 -6.52 14.64 3.34
C LEU A 39 -5.85 15.94 2.88
N THR A 40 -4.59 16.13 3.18
CA THR A 40 -3.86 17.29 2.65
C THR A 40 -4.01 17.30 1.13
N PRO A 41 -4.54 18.35 0.53
CA PRO A 41 -4.76 18.39 -0.90
C PRO A 41 -3.44 18.41 -1.67
N VAL A 42 -3.44 17.80 -2.85
CA VAL A 42 -2.30 17.86 -3.77
C VAL A 42 -2.00 19.33 -4.10
N PRO A 43 -0.74 19.77 -4.08
CA PRO A 43 -0.38 21.12 -4.45
C PRO A 43 -0.89 21.50 -5.84
N SER A 44 -1.51 22.65 -5.97
CA SER A 44 -1.90 23.21 -7.27
C SER A 44 -0.68 23.63 -8.10
N ASP A 45 0.39 24.02 -7.43
CA ASP A 45 1.67 24.29 -8.08
C ASP A 45 2.40 22.97 -8.34
N LYS A 46 2.50 22.57 -9.60
CA LYS A 46 3.23 21.38 -10.00
C LYS A 46 4.73 21.40 -9.68
N ALA A 47 5.32 22.58 -9.53
CA ALA A 47 6.72 22.70 -9.14
C ALA A 47 6.98 22.24 -7.69
N ALA A 48 5.94 22.17 -6.85
CA ALA A 48 6.02 21.62 -5.52
C ALA A 48 6.04 20.09 -5.48
N ILE A 49 5.82 19.42 -6.63
CA ILE A 49 5.81 17.96 -6.76
C ILE A 49 7.13 17.50 -7.36
N GLN A 50 7.89 16.72 -6.62
CA GLN A 50 9.19 16.24 -7.06
C GLN A 50 9.04 14.93 -7.86
N SER A 51 9.57 14.89 -9.09
CA SER A 51 9.62 13.65 -9.86
C SER A 51 10.70 12.74 -9.30
N VAL A 52 10.35 11.47 -9.05
CA VAL A 52 11.25 10.46 -8.49
C VAL A 52 11.05 9.11 -9.16
N THR A 53 12.10 8.29 -9.11
CA THR A 53 12.07 6.88 -9.54
C THR A 53 12.21 5.95 -8.35
N PRO A 54 11.86 4.65 -8.48
CA PRO A 54 12.06 3.67 -7.42
C PRO A 54 13.50 3.61 -6.91
N SER A 55 14.50 3.64 -7.79
CA SER A 55 15.90 3.61 -7.38
C SER A 55 16.33 4.86 -6.61
N GLN A 56 15.79 6.02 -6.94
CA GLN A 56 16.05 7.26 -6.19
C GLN A 56 15.48 7.17 -4.77
N ILE A 57 14.22 6.68 -4.62
CA ILE A 57 13.63 6.48 -3.30
C ILE A 57 14.39 5.42 -2.51
N TYR A 58 14.77 4.32 -3.17
CA TYR A 58 15.54 3.25 -2.53
C TYR A 58 16.90 3.73 -2.00
N ALA A 59 17.50 4.71 -2.66
CA ALA A 59 18.77 5.32 -2.25
C ALA A 59 18.61 6.39 -1.15
N TRP A 60 17.40 6.72 -0.72
CA TRP A 60 17.23 7.66 0.39
C TRP A 60 17.80 7.06 1.66
N GLU A 61 18.34 7.94 2.49
CA GLU A 61 18.75 7.55 3.83
C GLU A 61 17.51 7.06 4.59
N GLY A 62 17.57 5.81 5.04
CA GLY A 62 16.52 5.21 5.85
C GLY A 62 16.50 5.81 7.26
N LEU A 63 15.47 5.48 8.00
CA LEU A 63 15.42 5.80 9.42
C LEU A 63 16.55 5.08 10.15
N GLY A 64 17.19 5.76 11.09
CA GLY A 64 18.20 5.13 11.93
C GLY A 64 17.65 3.89 12.66
N PRO A 65 18.53 2.96 13.06
CA PRO A 65 18.11 1.68 13.67
C PRO A 65 17.33 1.86 14.98
N ASP A 66 17.47 3.02 15.61
CA ASP A 66 16.81 3.34 16.89
C ASP A 66 15.47 4.05 16.72
N VAL A 67 15.04 4.29 15.46
CA VAL A 67 13.76 4.97 15.19
C VAL A 67 12.64 3.95 15.02
N GLU A 68 11.80 3.84 16.02
CA GLU A 68 10.58 3.03 15.96
C GLU A 68 9.39 3.90 15.52
N LEU A 69 8.74 3.50 14.42
CA LEU A 69 7.49 4.12 13.98
C LEU A 69 6.32 3.48 14.71
N THR A 70 5.65 4.27 15.52
CA THR A 70 4.42 3.87 16.23
C THR A 70 3.18 4.35 15.47
N ALA A 71 2.00 3.90 15.89
CA ALA A 71 0.72 4.38 15.35
C ALA A 71 0.52 5.90 15.52
N MET A 72 1.22 6.50 16.47
CA MET A 72 1.13 7.93 16.81
C MET A 72 2.30 8.75 16.26
N THR A 73 3.24 8.12 15.54
CA THR A 73 4.38 8.84 14.97
C THR A 73 3.89 9.82 13.91
N GLU A 74 4.22 11.09 14.07
CA GLU A 74 3.92 12.14 13.10
C GLU A 74 4.65 11.92 11.78
N ARG A 75 4.24 12.67 10.76
CA ARG A 75 4.91 12.64 9.45
C ARG A 75 6.36 13.09 9.57
N MET A 76 7.23 12.28 8.99
CA MET A 76 8.64 12.63 8.83
C MET A 76 8.79 13.76 7.81
N PRO A 77 9.89 14.54 7.83
CA PRO A 77 10.09 15.63 6.87
C PRO A 77 10.00 15.19 5.39
N SER A 78 10.45 13.97 5.07
CA SER A 78 10.30 13.39 3.73
C SER A 78 8.84 13.11 3.37
N GLU A 79 8.02 12.71 4.34
CA GLU A 79 6.60 12.41 4.16
C GLU A 79 5.71 13.66 4.07
N GLN A 80 6.27 14.84 4.31
CA GLN A 80 5.59 16.13 4.13
C GLN A 80 5.73 16.69 2.71
N LYS A 81 6.49 16.01 1.85
CA LYS A 81 6.72 16.41 0.47
C LYS A 81 5.84 15.61 -0.46
N TRP A 82 5.55 16.19 -1.61
CA TRP A 82 4.80 15.53 -2.66
C TRP A 82 5.74 14.99 -3.74
N TYR A 83 5.49 13.76 -4.15
CA TYR A 83 6.30 13.06 -5.14
C TYR A 83 5.45 12.52 -6.28
N ALA A 84 5.95 12.68 -7.51
CA ALA A 84 5.47 11.97 -8.69
C ALA A 84 6.41 10.78 -8.94
N LEU A 85 5.98 9.59 -8.51
CA LEU A 85 6.75 8.35 -8.67
C LEU A 85 6.45 7.72 -10.04
N THR A 86 7.49 7.53 -10.85
CA THR A 86 7.39 6.81 -12.12
C THR A 86 8.16 5.50 -12.03
N GLY A 87 7.49 4.39 -12.28
CA GLY A 87 8.10 3.06 -12.21
C GLY A 87 7.30 2.01 -12.96
N ARG A 88 7.90 0.83 -13.11
CA ARG A 88 7.24 -0.36 -13.66
C ARG A 88 6.58 -1.13 -12.52
N ILE A 89 5.31 -1.45 -12.67
CA ILE A 89 4.60 -2.34 -11.74
C ILE A 89 5.18 -3.74 -11.90
N ILE A 90 5.64 -4.33 -10.80
CA ILE A 90 6.15 -5.71 -10.75
C ILE A 90 5.23 -6.63 -9.94
N ASP A 91 4.46 -6.08 -9.00
CA ASP A 91 3.52 -6.84 -8.20
C ASP A 91 2.39 -5.94 -7.68
N VAL A 92 1.21 -6.52 -7.48
CA VAL A 92 0.07 -5.89 -6.81
C VAL A 92 -0.48 -6.87 -5.79
N LYS A 93 -0.56 -6.44 -4.55
CA LYS A 93 -1.11 -7.23 -3.43
C LYS A 93 -2.22 -6.47 -2.75
N VAL A 94 -3.16 -7.23 -2.20
CA VAL A 94 -4.10 -6.72 -1.20
C VAL A 94 -3.69 -7.31 0.13
N GLU A 95 -3.44 -6.44 1.09
CA GLU A 95 -3.03 -6.85 2.44
C GLU A 95 -4.25 -7.18 3.32
N ALA A 96 -4.00 -7.88 4.42
CA ALA A 96 -5.06 -8.29 5.34
C ALA A 96 -5.75 -7.11 6.06
N ASP A 97 -5.16 -5.92 6.03
CA ASP A 97 -5.74 -4.68 6.55
C ASP A 97 -6.55 -3.91 5.49
N GLY A 98 -6.64 -4.46 4.27
CA GLY A 98 -7.41 -3.89 3.18
C GLY A 98 -6.63 -2.95 2.27
N ASP A 99 -5.40 -2.61 2.60
CA ASP A 99 -4.56 -1.75 1.77
C ASP A 99 -4.13 -2.47 0.48
N ILE A 100 -3.99 -1.73 -0.61
CA ILE A 100 -3.39 -2.24 -1.84
C ILE A 100 -1.93 -1.82 -1.85
N HIS A 101 -1.03 -2.79 -1.92
CA HIS A 101 0.40 -2.57 -2.12
C HIS A 101 0.74 -2.76 -3.60
N ILE A 102 1.40 -1.77 -4.18
CA ILE A 102 1.90 -1.79 -5.56
C ILE A 102 3.41 -1.76 -5.50
N ALA A 103 4.06 -2.86 -5.84
CA ALA A 103 5.51 -2.90 -5.91
C ALA A 103 5.97 -2.34 -7.26
N LEU A 104 6.92 -1.42 -7.20
CA LEU A 104 7.46 -0.70 -8.36
C LEU A 104 8.98 -0.86 -8.42
N SER A 105 9.48 -1.11 -9.62
CA SER A 105 10.91 -1.03 -9.98
C SER A 105 11.12 0.07 -11.00
N ASP A 106 12.37 0.44 -11.27
CA ASP A 106 12.68 1.36 -12.35
C ASP A 106 12.15 0.84 -13.69
N ALA A 107 11.66 1.73 -14.52
CA ALA A 107 11.07 1.38 -15.81
C ALA A 107 12.06 0.66 -16.74
N THR A 108 13.36 0.99 -16.65
CA THR A 108 14.43 0.33 -17.42
C THR A 108 14.73 -1.08 -16.94
N GLY A 109 14.44 -1.40 -15.67
CA GLY A 109 14.80 -2.66 -15.02
C GLY A 109 16.29 -2.83 -14.74
N ASN A 110 17.12 -1.81 -15.01
CA ASN A 110 18.58 -1.89 -14.88
C ASN A 110 19.08 -1.43 -13.51
N ASN A 111 18.25 -0.74 -12.74
CA ASN A 111 18.60 -0.23 -11.43
C ASN A 111 18.06 -1.13 -10.33
N VAL A 112 18.83 -1.29 -9.28
CA VAL A 112 18.41 -2.02 -8.09
C VAL A 112 17.45 -1.16 -7.26
N GLY A 113 16.50 -1.81 -6.65
CA GLY A 113 15.56 -1.20 -5.75
C GLY A 113 14.10 -1.41 -6.17
N THR A 114 13.31 -1.77 -5.18
CA THR A 114 11.87 -1.87 -5.29
C THR A 114 11.26 -1.02 -4.19
N VAL A 115 10.26 -0.23 -4.53
CA VAL A 115 9.48 0.52 -3.56
C VAL A 115 8.02 0.06 -3.59
N SER A 116 7.34 0.15 -2.46
CA SER A 116 5.92 -0.12 -2.37
C SER A 116 5.16 1.20 -2.24
N ALA A 117 4.17 1.39 -3.10
CA ALA A 117 3.15 2.41 -2.92
C ALA A 117 1.92 1.76 -2.28
N GLU A 118 1.31 2.43 -1.31
CA GLU A 118 0.13 1.94 -0.60
C GLU A 118 -1.09 2.79 -0.92
N ILE A 119 -2.22 2.12 -1.14
CA ILE A 119 -3.51 2.78 -1.31
C ILE A 119 -4.45 2.25 -0.22
N PRO A 120 -4.82 3.09 0.75
CA PRO A 120 -5.69 2.69 1.86
C PRO A 120 -7.07 2.24 1.39
N VAL A 121 -7.72 1.41 2.19
CA VAL A 121 -9.13 1.09 2.01
C VAL A 121 -10.01 2.29 2.42
N GLY A 122 -11.14 2.45 1.74
CA GLY A 122 -12.14 3.47 2.07
C GLY A 122 -12.70 4.20 0.85
N LEU A 123 -13.89 4.78 1.04
CA LEU A 123 -14.64 5.40 -0.07
C LEU A 123 -13.90 6.57 -0.73
N LYS A 124 -13.13 7.33 0.02
CA LYS A 124 -12.36 8.46 -0.52
C LYS A 124 -11.24 8.05 -1.48
N TRP A 125 -10.78 6.80 -1.38
CA TRP A 125 -9.77 6.23 -2.26
C TRP A 125 -10.37 5.40 -3.40
N CYS A 126 -11.71 5.42 -3.51
CA CYS A 126 -12.45 4.54 -4.41
C CYS A 126 -12.01 4.66 -5.86
N GLU A 127 -11.86 5.86 -6.38
CA GLU A 127 -11.49 6.09 -7.78
C GLU A 127 -10.12 5.49 -8.13
N ILE A 128 -9.11 5.76 -7.31
CA ILE A 128 -7.78 5.20 -7.54
C ILE A 128 -7.77 3.69 -7.33
N ARG A 129 -8.52 3.17 -6.35
CA ARG A 129 -8.65 1.73 -6.13
C ARG A 129 -9.33 1.04 -7.31
N GLN A 130 -10.43 1.60 -7.85
CA GLN A 130 -11.08 1.10 -9.06
C GLN A 130 -10.12 1.06 -10.25
N THR A 131 -9.32 2.12 -10.42
CA THR A 131 -8.32 2.18 -11.46
C THR A 131 -7.30 1.05 -11.34
N VAL A 132 -6.74 0.84 -10.14
CA VAL A 132 -5.74 -0.22 -9.91
C VAL A 132 -6.34 -1.61 -10.06
N PHE A 133 -7.54 -1.86 -9.52
CA PHE A 133 -8.21 -3.14 -9.73
C PHE A 133 -8.56 -3.38 -11.20
N GLY A 134 -8.83 -2.31 -11.96
CA GLY A 134 -9.04 -2.39 -13.41
C GLY A 134 -7.82 -2.91 -14.19
N TRP A 135 -6.61 -2.80 -13.63
CA TRP A 135 -5.39 -3.37 -14.21
C TRP A 135 -5.22 -4.86 -13.92
N THR A 136 -6.07 -5.42 -13.09
CA THR A 136 -5.96 -6.81 -12.61
C THR A 136 -7.06 -7.69 -13.17
N THR A 137 -6.93 -9.00 -12.96
CA THR A 137 -7.97 -9.98 -13.28
C THR A 137 -8.84 -10.34 -12.08
N GLN A 138 -8.67 -9.63 -10.96
CA GLN A 138 -9.39 -9.92 -9.71
C GLN A 138 -10.87 -9.62 -9.88
N LYS A 139 -11.69 -10.55 -9.40
CA LYS A 139 -13.15 -10.40 -9.37
C LYS A 139 -13.65 -10.27 -7.95
N PHE A 140 -14.77 -9.62 -7.77
CA PHE A 140 -15.43 -9.40 -6.50
C PHE A 140 -16.70 -10.25 -6.38
N PRO A 141 -17.10 -10.67 -5.16
CA PRO A 141 -16.35 -10.52 -3.90
C PRO A 141 -15.15 -11.48 -3.80
N PHE A 142 -14.18 -11.16 -2.97
CA PHE A 142 -13.10 -12.08 -2.59
C PHE A 142 -12.62 -11.80 -1.15
N THR A 143 -11.99 -12.80 -0.54
CA THR A 143 -11.56 -12.76 0.86
C THR A 143 -10.06 -12.92 0.99
N VAL A 144 -9.47 -12.17 1.91
CA VAL A 144 -8.04 -12.16 2.21
C VAL A 144 -7.84 -12.46 3.68
N LYS A 145 -7.00 -13.46 3.98
CA LYS A 145 -6.57 -13.81 5.36
C LYS A 145 -5.18 -13.28 5.69
N THR A 146 -4.36 -13.19 4.64
CA THR A 146 -3.00 -12.64 4.66
C THR A 146 -2.84 -11.82 3.38
N ALA A 147 -1.61 -11.39 3.04
CA ALA A 147 -1.40 -10.74 1.76
C ALA A 147 -1.84 -11.64 0.59
N HIS A 148 -2.58 -11.09 -0.36
CA HIS A 148 -3.09 -11.78 -1.54
C HIS A 148 -2.58 -11.09 -2.81
N THR A 149 -1.68 -11.77 -3.54
CA THR A 149 -1.18 -11.26 -4.82
C THR A 149 -2.26 -11.33 -5.89
N ILE A 150 -2.49 -10.23 -6.57
CA ILE A 150 -3.48 -10.10 -7.64
C ILE A 150 -2.77 -10.14 -9.00
N LYS A 151 -3.26 -11.00 -9.90
CA LYS A 151 -2.68 -11.09 -11.23
C LYS A 151 -3.04 -9.87 -12.07
N MET A 152 -2.02 -9.25 -12.68
CA MET A 152 -2.19 -8.20 -13.65
C MET A 152 -2.84 -8.74 -14.93
N SER A 153 -3.71 -7.95 -15.55
CA SER A 153 -4.25 -8.26 -16.88
C SER A 153 -3.18 -8.00 -17.94
N LYS A 154 -3.31 -8.65 -19.11
CA LYS A 154 -2.40 -8.40 -20.24
C LYS A 154 -2.46 -6.97 -20.77
N SER A 155 -3.59 -6.29 -20.56
CA SER A 155 -3.81 -4.89 -20.97
C SER A 155 -3.43 -3.87 -19.92
N ALA A 156 -2.95 -4.32 -18.74
CA ALA A 156 -2.55 -3.42 -17.68
C ALA A 156 -1.34 -2.57 -18.08
N PRO A 157 -1.24 -1.33 -17.58
CA PRO A 157 -0.05 -0.52 -17.82
C PRO A 157 1.18 -1.18 -17.20
N GLN A 158 2.30 -1.10 -17.91
CA GLN A 158 3.58 -1.59 -17.41
C GLN A 158 4.31 -0.52 -16.59
N THR A 159 3.87 0.71 -16.70
CA THR A 159 4.41 1.87 -15.99
C THR A 159 3.26 2.72 -15.49
N ILE A 160 3.37 3.17 -14.26
CA ILE A 160 2.45 4.15 -13.68
C ILE A 160 3.21 5.42 -13.31
N VAL A 161 2.54 6.54 -13.45
CA VAL A 161 2.97 7.82 -12.89
C VAL A 161 1.98 8.17 -11.79
N ASN A 162 2.47 8.27 -10.57
CA ASN A 162 1.64 8.69 -9.44
C ASN A 162 1.81 10.20 -9.23
N ASN A 163 0.73 10.93 -9.41
CA ASN A 163 0.65 12.39 -9.20
C ASN A 163 -0.05 12.74 -7.87
N GLN A 164 -0.01 11.82 -6.90
CA GLN A 164 -0.60 12.08 -5.58
C GLN A 164 0.47 12.28 -4.53
#